data_bd7f9ee2025c56491aa5cb80dbefe6d4
#
_entry.id   bd7f9ee2025c56491aa5cb80dbefe6d4
#
_cell.length_a   1.000
_cell.length_b   1.000
_cell.length_c   1.000
_cell.angle_alpha   90.00
_cell.angle_beta   90.00
_cell.angle_gamma   90.00
#
_symmetry.space_group_name_H-M   'P 1'
#
loop_
_entity.id
_entity.type
_entity.pdbx_description
1 polymer ?
#
loop_
_entity_poly.entity_id
_entity_poly.type
_entity_poly.pdbx_seq_one_letter_code
_entity_poly.pdbx_strand_id
1 'polypeptide(L)'
;MKDKESFLDREHTEILETLQAASFTEGSTKRIFSEMLSIFSYHLDREEETVMPLLHYLSERVTQNHGLDYALLRLRAHEFSTEFDNMLSEHQKLSDLASLAGKLFSSDSGEEIELLGKLKHHMLTEEEILYPAAEGAVELLKHECP
;
A
#
# COMPACT_ATOMS: atom_id res chain seq x y z
N MET A 1 1.07 21.91 -9.09
CA MET A 1 2.37 21.39 -8.70
C MET A 1 2.21 20.11 -7.94
N LYS A 2 2.85 19.10 -8.44
CA LYS A 2 2.76 17.79 -7.85
C LYS A 2 4.04 17.42 -7.11
N ASP A 3 4.65 18.39 -6.53
CA ASP A 3 6.04 18.22 -6.13
C ASP A 3 6.22 17.73 -4.73
N LYS A 4 5.13 17.59 -3.99
CA LYS A 4 5.23 17.05 -2.65
C LYS A 4 4.84 15.61 -2.66
N GLU A 5 5.82 14.73 -2.61
CA GLU A 5 5.54 13.36 -2.29
C GLU A 5 4.82 13.34 -0.95
N SER A 6 3.70 12.64 -0.89
CA SER A 6 3.04 12.41 0.37
C SER A 6 3.93 11.53 1.24
N PHE A 7 3.67 11.51 2.54
CA PHE A 7 4.37 10.62 3.46
C PHE A 7 4.26 9.16 2.99
N LEU A 8 3.08 8.79 2.47
CA LEU A 8 2.83 7.44 1.98
C LEU A 8 3.68 7.11 0.76
N ASP A 9 3.80 8.03 -0.19
CA ASP A 9 4.61 7.81 -1.39
C ASP A 9 6.06 7.59 -1.01
N ARG A 10 6.54 8.33 -0.05
CA ARG A 10 7.91 8.22 0.43
C ARG A 10 8.15 6.89 1.12
N GLU A 11 7.21 6.46 1.95
CA GLU A 11 7.29 5.19 2.65
C GLU A 11 7.24 4.02 1.67
N HIS A 12 6.34 4.08 0.67
CA HIS A 12 6.26 3.08 -0.39
C HIS A 12 7.58 2.96 -1.14
N THR A 13 8.15 4.09 -1.55
CA THR A 13 9.42 4.11 -2.28
C THR A 13 10.54 3.52 -1.44
N GLU A 14 10.61 3.87 -0.18
CA GLU A 14 11.64 3.38 0.73
C GLU A 14 11.59 1.87 0.90
N ILE A 15 10.38 1.33 1.13
CA ILE A 15 10.20 -0.12 1.26
C ILE A 15 10.54 -0.82 -0.04
N LEU A 16 10.08 -0.27 -1.17
CA LEU A 16 10.33 -0.85 -2.48
C LEU A 16 11.82 -0.92 -2.80
N GLU A 17 12.55 0.16 -2.57
CA GLU A 17 14.00 0.21 -2.80
C GLU A 17 14.74 -0.79 -1.91
N THR A 18 14.32 -0.91 -0.65
CA THR A 18 14.96 -1.84 0.28
C THR A 18 14.68 -3.30 -0.11
N LEU A 19 13.47 -3.59 -0.57
CA LEU A 19 13.13 -4.92 -1.10
C LEU A 19 13.94 -5.25 -2.35
N GLN A 20 14.12 -4.27 -3.24
CA GLN A 20 14.95 -4.44 -4.43
C GLN A 20 16.39 -4.80 -4.05
N ALA A 21 16.96 -4.06 -3.11
CA ALA A 21 18.31 -4.33 -2.64
C ALA A 21 18.41 -5.73 -2.02
N ALA A 22 17.44 -6.11 -1.19
CA ALA A 22 17.43 -7.42 -0.55
C ALA A 22 17.28 -8.57 -1.55
N SER A 23 16.56 -8.33 -2.65
CA SER A 23 16.37 -9.35 -3.68
C SER A 23 17.63 -9.66 -4.48
N PHE A 24 18.64 -8.78 -4.41
CA PHE A 24 19.93 -9.00 -5.06
C PHE A 24 20.96 -9.65 -4.13
N THR A 25 20.66 -9.79 -2.85
CA THR A 25 21.57 -10.44 -1.91
C THR A 25 21.54 -11.95 -2.15
N GLU A 26 22.70 -12.58 -2.16
CA GLU A 26 22.76 -14.03 -2.32
C GLU A 26 22.39 -14.74 -1.02
N GLY A 27 21.79 -15.92 -1.14
CA GLY A 27 21.43 -16.73 -0.01
C GLY A 27 20.02 -17.26 -0.09
N SER A 28 19.59 -17.95 0.95
CA SER A 28 18.28 -18.61 0.99
C SER A 28 17.12 -17.63 1.02
N THR A 29 17.36 -16.38 1.42
CA THR A 29 16.32 -15.35 1.48
C THR A 29 16.11 -14.62 0.16
N LYS A 30 17.02 -14.72 -0.79
CA LYS A 30 16.94 -14.04 -2.08
C LYS A 30 15.60 -14.28 -2.78
N ARG A 31 15.21 -15.55 -2.88
CA ARG A 31 13.99 -15.94 -3.56
C ARG A 31 12.76 -15.36 -2.85
N ILE A 32 12.78 -15.37 -1.52
CA ILE A 32 11.67 -14.84 -0.71
C ILE A 32 11.52 -13.34 -0.95
N PHE A 33 12.62 -12.59 -0.91
CA PHE A 33 12.57 -11.15 -1.16
C PHE A 33 12.18 -10.80 -2.59
N SER A 34 12.59 -11.62 -3.56
CA SER A 34 12.17 -11.41 -4.96
C SER A 34 10.67 -11.59 -5.11
N GLU A 35 10.10 -12.58 -4.44
CA GLU A 35 8.66 -12.82 -4.45
C GLU A 35 7.91 -11.69 -3.73
N MET A 36 8.42 -11.25 -2.58
CA MET A 36 7.85 -10.11 -1.85
C MET A 36 7.87 -8.85 -2.70
N LEU A 37 8.96 -8.60 -3.40
CA LEU A 37 9.08 -7.44 -4.28
C LEU A 37 8.02 -7.46 -5.37
N SER A 38 7.81 -8.62 -5.99
CA SER A 38 6.81 -8.77 -7.04
C SER A 38 5.39 -8.49 -6.52
N ILE A 39 5.05 -9.07 -5.37
CA ILE A 39 3.73 -8.87 -4.76
C ILE A 39 3.55 -7.41 -4.34
N PHE A 40 4.55 -6.84 -3.71
CA PHE A 40 4.48 -5.46 -3.20
C PHE A 40 4.36 -4.45 -4.33
N SER A 41 5.13 -4.63 -5.41
CA SER A 41 5.04 -3.73 -6.57
C SER A 41 3.64 -3.74 -7.19
N TYR A 42 3.07 -4.91 -7.38
CA TYR A 42 1.71 -5.04 -7.91
C TYR A 42 0.69 -4.40 -6.96
N HIS A 43 0.85 -4.65 -5.67
CA HIS A 43 -0.02 -4.10 -4.63
C HIS A 43 0.00 -2.57 -4.63
N LEU A 44 1.18 -1.97 -4.74
CA LEU A 44 1.32 -0.51 -4.79
C LEU A 44 0.64 0.10 -6.01
N ASP A 45 0.77 -0.53 -7.17
CA ASP A 45 0.10 -0.06 -8.38
C ASP A 45 -1.40 -0.01 -8.19
N ARG A 46 -1.97 -1.04 -7.56
CA ARG A 46 -3.40 -1.09 -7.27
C ARG A 46 -3.82 -0.01 -6.28
N GLU A 47 -3.02 0.22 -5.24
CA GLU A 47 -3.32 1.24 -4.25
C GLU A 47 -3.27 2.65 -4.84
N GLU A 48 -2.28 2.94 -5.65
CA GLU A 48 -2.17 4.24 -6.30
C GLU A 48 -3.36 4.50 -7.22
N GLU A 49 -3.85 3.46 -7.86
CA GLU A 49 -4.98 3.57 -8.78
C GLU A 49 -6.32 3.67 -8.06
N THR A 50 -6.50 2.98 -6.94
CA THR A 50 -7.82 2.85 -6.31
C THR A 50 -7.96 3.55 -4.96
N VAL A 51 -6.96 3.45 -4.09
CA VAL A 51 -7.03 3.99 -2.73
C VAL A 51 -6.67 5.47 -2.69
N MET A 52 -5.57 5.83 -3.33
CA MET A 52 -5.07 7.21 -3.25
C MET A 52 -6.05 8.25 -3.79
N PRO A 53 -6.76 8.01 -4.91
CA PRO A 53 -7.77 8.97 -5.36
C PRO A 53 -8.90 9.18 -4.36
N LEU A 54 -9.29 8.12 -3.63
CA LEU A 54 -10.33 8.23 -2.61
C LEU A 54 -9.87 9.05 -1.41
N LEU A 55 -8.63 8.86 -0.98
CA LEU A 55 -8.06 9.65 0.11
C LEU A 55 -7.91 11.11 -0.30
N HIS A 56 -7.51 11.35 -1.54
CA HIS A 56 -7.42 12.70 -2.08
C HIS A 56 -8.80 13.38 -2.09
N TYR A 57 -9.83 12.65 -2.49
CA TYR A 57 -11.20 13.12 -2.45
C TYR A 57 -11.59 13.58 -1.03
N LEU A 58 -11.27 12.80 -0.01
CA LEU A 58 -11.57 13.20 1.37
C LEU A 58 -10.86 14.50 1.75
N SER A 59 -9.59 14.62 1.36
CA SER A 59 -8.81 15.83 1.62
C SER A 59 -9.43 17.06 0.94
N GLU A 60 -9.80 16.93 -0.34
CA GLU A 60 -10.43 18.01 -1.10
C GLU A 60 -11.79 18.39 -0.54
N ARG A 61 -12.53 17.42 -0.04
CA ARG A 61 -13.82 17.65 0.60
C ARG A 61 -13.68 18.51 1.86
N VAL A 62 -12.65 18.24 2.66
CA VAL A 62 -12.38 19.04 3.87
C VAL A 62 -12.02 20.48 3.50
N THR A 63 -11.28 20.68 2.43
CA THR A 63 -10.89 22.03 1.97
C THR A 63 -11.95 22.70 1.10
N GLN A 64 -13.07 22.02 0.85
CA GLN A 64 -14.18 22.53 0.03
C GLN A 64 -13.76 22.85 -1.40
N ASN A 65 -12.85 22.07 -1.94
CA ASN A 65 -12.45 22.21 -3.33
C ASN A 65 -13.54 21.65 -4.26
N HIS A 66 -13.87 22.42 -5.31
CA HIS A 66 -14.98 22.08 -6.20
C HIS A 66 -14.56 21.52 -7.57
N GLY A 67 -13.29 21.26 -7.78
CA GLY A 67 -12.79 20.79 -9.08
C GLY A 67 -12.75 19.28 -9.25
N LEU A 68 -13.60 18.52 -8.56
CA LEU A 68 -13.53 17.08 -8.54
C LEU A 68 -14.28 16.42 -9.70
N ASP A 69 -13.69 15.39 -10.25
CA ASP A 69 -14.32 14.55 -11.27
C ASP A 69 -15.04 13.38 -10.58
N TYR A 70 -16.32 13.58 -10.31
CA TYR A 70 -17.10 12.58 -9.57
C TYR A 70 -17.32 11.29 -10.36
N ALA A 71 -17.38 11.37 -11.70
CA ALA A 71 -17.51 10.16 -12.51
C ALA A 71 -16.28 9.27 -12.35
N LEU A 72 -15.10 9.86 -12.40
CA LEU A 72 -13.86 9.14 -12.18
C LEU A 72 -13.75 8.60 -10.77
N LEU A 73 -14.14 9.41 -9.77
CA LEU A 73 -14.10 8.98 -8.38
C LEU A 73 -15.01 7.78 -8.12
N ARG A 74 -16.20 7.76 -8.72
CA ARG A 74 -17.11 6.61 -8.61
C ARG A 74 -16.50 5.36 -9.22
N LEU A 75 -15.79 5.52 -10.35
CA LEU A 75 -15.09 4.41 -10.97
C LEU A 75 -14.01 3.87 -10.03
N ARG A 76 -13.22 4.75 -9.44
CA ARG A 76 -12.17 4.35 -8.49
C ARG A 76 -12.75 3.69 -7.25
N ALA A 77 -13.89 4.19 -6.78
CA ALA A 77 -14.59 3.60 -5.63
C ALA A 77 -15.05 2.17 -5.95
N HIS A 78 -15.56 1.95 -7.16
CA HIS A 78 -15.97 0.62 -7.59
C HIS A 78 -14.75 -0.31 -7.69
N GLU A 79 -13.68 0.16 -8.29
CA GLU A 79 -12.44 -0.61 -8.40
C GLU A 79 -11.89 -0.97 -7.01
N PHE A 80 -11.87 0.00 -6.09
CA PHE A 80 -11.43 -0.26 -4.72
C PHE A 80 -12.27 -1.36 -4.06
N SER A 81 -13.59 -1.25 -4.16
CA SER A 81 -14.50 -2.24 -3.56
C SER A 81 -14.28 -3.63 -4.14
N THR A 82 -14.02 -3.70 -5.45
CA THR A 82 -13.78 -4.97 -6.13
C THR A 82 -12.42 -5.57 -5.73
N GLU A 83 -11.39 -4.74 -5.55
CA GLU A 83 -10.03 -5.18 -5.27
C GLU A 83 -9.70 -5.33 -3.80
N PHE A 84 -10.60 -4.89 -2.91
CA PHE A 84 -10.31 -4.81 -1.48
C PHE A 84 -9.86 -6.15 -0.89
N ASP A 85 -10.58 -7.23 -1.18
CA ASP A 85 -10.24 -8.56 -0.67
C ASP A 85 -8.90 -9.03 -1.22
N ASN A 86 -8.61 -8.70 -2.48
CA ASN A 86 -7.31 -9.04 -3.08
C ASN A 86 -6.18 -8.30 -2.40
N MET A 87 -6.38 -7.03 -2.07
CA MET A 87 -5.36 -6.24 -1.36
C MET A 87 -5.08 -6.81 0.02
N LEU A 88 -6.11 -7.22 0.74
CA LEU A 88 -5.94 -7.87 2.04
C LEU A 88 -5.24 -9.22 1.91
N SER A 89 -5.55 -9.97 0.86
CA SER A 89 -4.88 -11.24 0.56
C SER A 89 -3.39 -11.03 0.27
N GLU A 90 -3.06 -9.95 -0.45
CA GLU A 90 -1.67 -9.60 -0.73
C GLU A 90 -0.91 -9.26 0.56
N HIS A 91 -1.55 -8.54 1.47
CA HIS A 91 -0.98 -8.27 2.79
C HIS A 91 -0.68 -9.57 3.54
N GLN A 92 -1.59 -10.53 3.48
CA GLN A 92 -1.40 -11.81 4.14
C GLN A 92 -0.23 -12.58 3.54
N LYS A 93 -0.12 -12.59 2.22
CA LYS A 93 1.01 -13.24 1.53
C LYS A 93 2.34 -12.59 1.90
N LEU A 94 2.37 -11.26 1.93
CA LEU A 94 3.58 -10.53 2.33
C LEU A 94 3.94 -10.83 3.79
N SER A 95 2.96 -10.90 4.66
CA SER A 95 3.16 -11.23 6.06
C SER A 95 3.72 -12.65 6.23
N ASP A 96 3.19 -13.60 5.48
CA ASP A 96 3.66 -14.99 5.53
C ASP A 96 5.10 -15.11 5.03
N LEU A 97 5.42 -14.43 3.93
CA LEU A 97 6.77 -14.41 3.38
C LEU A 97 7.74 -13.70 4.33
N ALA A 98 7.29 -12.61 4.96
CA ALA A 98 8.11 -11.91 5.95
C ALA A 98 8.42 -12.80 7.15
N SER A 99 7.44 -13.56 7.63
CA SER A 99 7.63 -14.51 8.72
C SER A 99 8.63 -15.61 8.33
N LEU A 100 8.51 -16.11 7.11
CA LEU A 100 9.43 -17.14 6.60
C LEU A 100 10.85 -16.58 6.50
N ALA A 101 11.00 -15.38 5.96
CA ALA A 101 12.31 -14.72 5.85
C ALA A 101 12.92 -14.52 7.24
N GLY A 102 12.10 -14.07 8.20
CA GLY A 102 12.58 -13.83 9.56
C GLY A 102 13.15 -15.06 10.24
N LYS A 103 12.66 -16.24 9.89
CA LYS A 103 13.19 -17.50 10.44
C LYS A 103 14.54 -17.88 9.87
N LEU A 104 14.90 -17.33 8.72
CA LEU A 104 16.15 -17.65 8.02
C LEU A 104 17.26 -16.63 8.32
N PHE A 105 16.94 -15.54 9.00
CA PHE A 105 17.94 -14.51 9.30
C PHE A 105 18.85 -14.93 10.44
N SER A 106 20.14 -14.54 10.30
CA SER A 106 21.09 -14.61 11.38
C SER A 106 21.03 -13.33 12.22
N SER A 107 21.73 -13.30 13.33
CA SER A 107 21.78 -12.11 14.19
C SER A 107 22.43 -10.90 13.51
N ASP A 108 23.12 -11.13 12.37
CA ASP A 108 23.78 -10.06 11.63
C ASP A 108 22.92 -9.42 10.54
N SER A 109 21.66 -9.83 10.43
CA SER A 109 20.74 -9.37 9.39
C SER A 109 19.87 -8.21 9.86
N GLY A 110 20.49 -7.20 10.49
CA GLY A 110 19.76 -6.07 11.09
C GLY A 110 18.93 -5.27 10.08
N GLU A 111 19.46 -5.05 8.88
CA GLU A 111 18.76 -4.28 7.85
C GLU A 111 17.50 -5.00 7.36
N GLU A 112 17.61 -6.33 7.16
CA GLU A 112 16.48 -7.13 6.70
C GLU A 112 15.39 -7.22 7.78
N ILE A 113 15.80 -7.36 9.04
CA ILE A 113 14.85 -7.38 10.16
C ILE A 113 14.12 -6.05 10.26
N GLU A 114 14.84 -4.93 10.10
CA GLU A 114 14.25 -3.60 10.09
C GLU A 114 13.26 -3.44 8.94
N LEU A 115 13.60 -3.92 7.76
CA LEU A 115 12.72 -3.90 6.59
C LEU A 115 11.41 -4.63 6.88
N LEU A 116 11.50 -5.84 7.46
CA LEU A 116 10.30 -6.61 7.77
C LEU A 116 9.40 -5.88 8.79
N GLY A 117 10.01 -5.21 9.75
CA GLY A 117 9.28 -4.39 10.72
C GLY A 117 8.57 -3.22 10.06
N LYS A 118 9.24 -2.53 9.15
CA LYS A 118 8.66 -1.42 8.39
C LYS A 118 7.51 -1.87 7.52
N LEU A 119 7.68 -3.00 6.83
CA LEU A 119 6.63 -3.56 5.98
C LEU A 119 5.38 -3.91 6.80
N LYS A 120 5.58 -4.55 7.94
CA LYS A 120 4.48 -4.91 8.83
C LYS A 120 3.75 -3.68 9.33
N HIS A 121 4.48 -2.66 9.77
CA HIS A 121 3.90 -1.40 10.23
C HIS A 121 3.11 -0.73 9.12
N HIS A 122 3.65 -0.72 7.92
CA HIS A 122 2.99 -0.15 6.75
C HIS A 122 1.65 -0.83 6.47
N MET A 123 1.63 -2.15 6.47
CA MET A 123 0.40 -2.90 6.22
C MET A 123 -0.64 -2.66 7.30
N LEU A 124 -0.23 -2.59 8.56
CA LEU A 124 -1.14 -2.30 9.66
C LEU A 124 -1.73 -0.89 9.53
N THR A 125 -0.92 0.09 9.16
CA THR A 125 -1.39 1.46 8.96
C THR A 125 -2.45 1.51 7.87
N GLU A 126 -2.25 0.77 6.77
CA GLU A 126 -3.24 0.70 5.70
C GLU A 126 -4.54 0.06 6.18
N GLU A 127 -4.45 -1.07 6.86
CA GLU A 127 -5.64 -1.81 7.27
C GLU A 127 -6.42 -1.10 8.37
N GLU A 128 -5.75 -0.42 9.28
CA GLU A 128 -6.41 0.22 10.42
C GLU A 128 -6.84 1.67 10.16
N ILE A 129 -6.17 2.36 9.23
CA ILE A 129 -6.42 3.78 9.00
C ILE A 129 -6.82 4.07 7.56
N LEU A 130 -5.99 3.68 6.59
CA LEU A 130 -6.17 4.12 5.21
C LEU A 130 -7.33 3.42 4.50
N TYR A 131 -7.45 2.12 4.66
CA TYR A 131 -8.56 1.39 4.03
C TYR A 131 -9.91 1.77 4.64
N PRO A 132 -10.04 1.91 5.97
CA PRO A 132 -11.28 2.44 6.52
C PRO A 132 -11.62 3.84 6.03
N ALA A 133 -10.62 4.71 5.87
CA ALA A 133 -10.84 6.04 5.31
C ALA A 133 -11.34 5.95 3.86
N ALA A 134 -10.74 5.08 3.05
CA ALA A 134 -11.18 4.86 1.67
C ALA A 134 -12.61 4.32 1.62
N GLU A 135 -12.96 3.41 2.52
CA GLU A 135 -14.34 2.91 2.63
C GLU A 135 -15.30 4.04 2.99
N GLY A 136 -14.90 4.93 3.89
CA GLY A 136 -15.68 6.12 4.23
C GLY A 136 -15.87 7.01 3.02
N ALA A 137 -14.86 7.18 2.20
CA ALA A 137 -14.96 7.95 0.95
C ALA A 137 -15.97 7.33 -0.01
N VAL A 138 -15.97 6.00 -0.14
CA VAL A 138 -16.93 5.28 -0.97
C VAL A 138 -18.36 5.59 -0.50
N GLU A 139 -18.61 5.53 0.79
CA GLU A 139 -19.93 5.82 1.35
C GLU A 139 -20.35 7.26 1.09
N LEU A 140 -19.45 8.22 1.28
CA LEU A 140 -19.75 9.63 1.03
C LEU A 140 -20.08 9.87 -0.44
N LEU A 141 -19.36 9.24 -1.36
CA LEU A 141 -19.62 9.37 -2.78
C LEU A 141 -21.01 8.88 -3.17
N LYS A 142 -21.51 7.85 -2.51
CA LYS A 142 -22.87 7.35 -2.75
C LYS A 142 -23.93 8.39 -2.42
N HIS A 143 -23.67 9.25 -1.43
CA HIS A 143 -24.61 10.27 -1.01
C HIS A 143 -24.47 11.58 -1.77
N GLU A 144 -23.31 11.87 -2.32
CA GLU A 144 -23.05 13.13 -3.02
C GLU A 144 -23.42 13.08 -4.51
N CYS A 145 -23.57 11.90 -5.05
CA CYS A 145 -23.83 11.74 -6.48
C CYS A 145 -25.23 11.22 -6.69
N PRO A 146 -26.13 12.09 -7.17
CA PRO A 146 -27.46 11.63 -7.57
C PRO A 146 -27.41 10.67 -8.75
#